data_10d1d9e374995b1376f31a276877f9bb
#
_entry.id   10d1d9e374995b1376f31a276877f9bb
#
_cell.length_a   1.000
_cell.length_b   1.000
_cell.length_c   1.000
_cell.angle_alpha   90.00
_cell.angle_beta   90.00
_cell.angle_gamma   90.00
#
_symmetry.space_group_name_H-M   'P 1'
#
loop_
_entity.id
_entity.type
_entity.pdbx_description
1 polymer ?
#
loop_
_entity_poly.entity_id
_entity_poly.type
_entity_poly.pdbx_seq_one_letter_code
_entity_poly.pdbx_strand_id
1 'polypeptide(L)'
;MRKLISIGIMLPLVLLTISSCSRLYFGPNSVPKFSTIQPDELGPNVSLWEDGLRTSGDRNEFEWWYFDAKLDDGSVLVTYFWKVHFIGDQYFIGFNYRDPEGNDFFKLKYFKSKQVSFLTDSCDVRYDGNTFRGNLENY
;
A
#
# COMPACT_ATOMS: atom_id res chain seq x y z
N MET A 1 18.52 -27.96 -45.68
CA MET A 1 18.84 -26.56 -45.36
C MET A 1 17.59 -25.77 -45.05
N ARG A 2 16.88 -26.06 -43.96
CA ARG A 2 15.63 -25.34 -43.58
C ARG A 2 15.42 -25.37 -42.05
N LYS A 3 16.35 -24.87 -41.22
CA LYS A 3 16.15 -24.78 -39.76
C LYS A 3 16.83 -23.58 -39.07
N LEU A 4 17.28 -22.58 -39.81
CA LEU A 4 18.04 -21.45 -39.22
C LEU A 4 17.33 -20.09 -39.23
N ILE A 5 16.10 -20.00 -39.72
CA ILE A 5 15.39 -18.71 -39.83
C ILE A 5 14.45 -18.43 -38.64
N SER A 6 14.12 -19.44 -37.83
CA SER A 6 13.10 -19.30 -36.78
C SER A 6 13.64 -18.72 -35.45
N ILE A 7 14.94 -18.73 -35.21
CA ILE A 7 15.52 -18.28 -33.91
C ILE A 7 15.77 -16.76 -33.88
N GLY A 8 16.01 -16.17 -35.06
CA GLY A 8 16.36 -14.73 -35.12
C GLY A 8 15.19 -13.77 -34.87
N ILE A 9 13.94 -14.22 -35.05
CA ILE A 9 12.76 -13.35 -34.93
C ILE A 9 12.18 -13.35 -33.52
N MET A 10 12.37 -14.42 -32.75
CA MET A 10 11.84 -14.51 -31.38
C MET A 10 12.66 -13.69 -30.38
N LEU A 11 13.97 -13.51 -30.57
CA LEU A 11 14.83 -12.78 -29.64
C LEU A 11 14.50 -11.28 -29.52
N PRO A 12 14.25 -10.53 -30.61
CA PRO A 12 13.86 -9.12 -30.50
C PRO A 12 12.44 -8.91 -29.93
N LEU A 13 11.53 -9.90 -30.09
CA LEU A 13 10.19 -9.79 -29.54
C LEU A 13 10.18 -9.92 -28.02
N VAL A 14 11.02 -10.80 -27.45
CA VAL A 14 11.16 -10.97 -26.00
C VAL A 14 11.85 -9.75 -25.37
N LEU A 15 12.82 -9.13 -26.02
CA LEU A 15 13.46 -7.90 -25.57
C LEU A 15 12.53 -6.69 -25.58
N LEU A 16 11.59 -6.60 -26.52
CA LEU A 16 10.57 -5.55 -26.59
C LEU A 16 9.54 -5.65 -25.46
N THR A 17 9.22 -6.86 -24.98
CA THR A 17 8.27 -7.05 -23.88
C THR A 17 8.87 -6.72 -22.50
N ILE A 18 10.19 -6.86 -22.33
CA ILE A 18 10.85 -6.52 -21.07
C ILE A 18 11.04 -4.99 -20.93
N SER A 19 11.17 -4.27 -22.04
CA SER A 19 11.32 -2.81 -22.03
C SER A 19 10.00 -2.05 -21.78
N SER A 20 8.84 -2.70 -21.93
CA SER A 20 7.56 -2.00 -21.81
C SER A 20 7.05 -1.92 -20.36
N CYS A 21 7.50 -2.78 -19.45
CA CYS A 21 7.08 -2.74 -18.06
C CYS A 21 7.66 -1.55 -17.26
N SER A 22 8.83 -1.04 -17.64
CA SER A 22 9.44 0.09 -16.93
C SER A 22 8.86 1.45 -17.34
N ARG A 23 8.21 1.57 -18.49
CA ARG A 23 7.60 2.82 -18.95
C ARG A 23 6.16 3.04 -18.50
N LEU A 24 5.49 1.99 -18.02
CA LEU A 24 4.13 2.11 -17.49
C LEU A 24 4.11 2.63 -16.04
N TYR A 25 5.24 2.57 -15.32
CA TYR A 25 5.31 2.95 -13.91
C TYR A 25 5.77 4.39 -13.65
N PHE A 26 6.47 5.01 -14.59
CA PHE A 26 7.01 6.37 -14.41
C PHE A 26 6.86 7.21 -15.68
N GLY A 27 5.65 7.63 -16.01
CA GLY A 27 5.46 8.73 -16.94
C GLY A 27 6.09 10.00 -16.33
N PRO A 28 6.80 10.84 -17.13
CA PRO A 28 7.45 12.03 -16.60
C PRO A 28 6.53 13.10 -16.01
N ASN A 29 5.22 12.87 -16.02
CA ASN A 29 4.20 13.78 -15.47
C ASN A 29 3.37 13.17 -14.35
N SER A 30 3.73 11.99 -13.83
CA SER A 30 3.07 11.40 -12.67
C SER A 30 3.85 11.62 -11.39
N VAL A 31 4.27 12.85 -11.14
CA VAL A 31 4.54 13.24 -9.76
C VAL A 31 3.16 13.18 -9.08
N PRO A 32 2.96 12.34 -8.07
CA PRO A 32 1.74 12.41 -7.28
C PRO A 32 1.57 13.87 -6.88
N LYS A 33 0.47 14.48 -7.25
CA LYS A 33 0.05 15.67 -6.54
C LYS A 33 -0.23 15.16 -5.13
N PHE A 34 0.77 15.27 -4.26
CA PHE A 34 0.49 15.27 -2.85
C PHE A 34 -0.61 16.30 -2.70
N SER A 35 -1.80 15.88 -2.29
CA SER A 35 -2.80 16.82 -1.84
C SER A 35 -2.02 17.71 -0.90
N THR A 36 -1.96 18.98 -1.21
CA THR A 36 -1.16 19.95 -0.48
C THR A 36 -1.79 20.04 0.91
N ILE A 37 -1.43 19.12 1.80
CA ILE A 37 -1.51 19.38 3.23
C ILE A 37 -0.58 20.58 3.38
N GLN A 38 -1.18 21.75 3.60
CA GLN A 38 -0.37 22.92 3.87
C GLN A 38 0.40 22.61 5.14
N PRO A 39 1.73 22.77 5.18
CA PRO A 39 2.51 22.50 6.40
C PRO A 39 1.98 23.25 7.63
N ASP A 40 1.25 24.33 7.41
CA ASP A 40 0.62 25.16 8.45
C ASP A 40 -0.65 24.51 9.05
N GLU A 41 -1.19 23.45 8.46
CA GLU A 41 -2.31 22.68 9.02
C GLU A 41 -1.87 21.65 10.07
N LEU A 42 -0.58 21.30 10.08
CA LEU A 42 -0.02 20.38 11.04
C LEU A 42 0.57 21.17 12.23
N GLY A 43 -0.19 21.24 13.32
CA GLY A 43 0.23 21.86 14.58
C GLY A 43 1.09 20.90 15.42
N PRO A 44 1.60 21.39 16.58
CA PRO A 44 2.32 20.54 17.53
C PRO A 44 1.41 19.53 18.24
N ASN A 45 0.09 19.70 18.15
CA ASN A 45 -0.90 18.78 18.68
C ASN A 45 -1.54 18.02 17.52
N VAL A 46 -1.45 16.69 17.56
CA VAL A 46 -2.06 15.83 16.54
C VAL A 46 -3.57 15.82 16.73
N SER A 47 -4.32 16.24 15.71
CA SER A 47 -5.77 16.20 15.72
C SER A 47 -6.27 14.83 15.26
N LEU A 48 -7.38 14.36 15.79
CA LEU A 48 -7.95 13.03 15.45
C LEU A 48 -8.19 12.83 13.95
N TRP A 49 -8.53 13.89 13.23
CA TRP A 49 -8.78 13.84 11.79
C TRP A 49 -7.52 13.53 10.96
N GLU A 50 -6.33 13.79 11.49
CA GLU A 50 -5.07 13.58 10.77
C GLU A 50 -4.82 12.09 10.46
N ASP A 51 -5.33 11.20 11.28
CA ASP A 51 -5.28 9.74 11.10
C ASP A 51 -6.50 9.17 10.36
N GLY A 52 -7.45 9.99 9.98
CA GLY A 52 -8.61 9.60 9.20
C GLY A 52 -8.27 9.39 7.72
N LEU A 53 -9.26 8.95 6.92
CA LEU A 53 -9.11 8.80 5.47
C LEU A 53 -8.80 10.15 4.79
N ARG A 54 -7.71 10.24 4.04
CA ARG A 54 -7.23 11.44 3.35
C ARG A 54 -7.29 11.35 1.82
N THR A 55 -7.28 10.13 1.26
CA THR A 55 -7.31 9.94 -0.19
C THR A 55 -8.66 10.38 -0.77
N SER A 56 -8.63 11.14 -1.86
CA SER A 56 -9.81 11.64 -2.58
C SER A 56 -10.44 10.57 -3.50
N GLY A 57 -9.69 9.53 -3.85
CA GLY A 57 -10.02 8.55 -4.88
C GLY A 57 -9.44 8.91 -6.24
N ASP A 58 -8.55 9.87 -6.31
CA ASP A 58 -7.82 10.21 -7.53
C ASP A 58 -6.84 9.10 -7.92
N ARG A 59 -6.48 9.08 -9.20
CA ARG A 59 -5.60 8.06 -9.75
C ARG A 59 -4.20 8.15 -9.11
N ASN A 60 -3.64 7.00 -8.75
CA ASN A 60 -2.33 6.84 -8.13
C ASN A 60 -2.23 7.35 -6.68
N GLU A 61 -3.34 7.45 -6.00
CA GLU A 61 -3.36 7.66 -4.56
C GLU A 61 -3.27 6.33 -3.82
N PHE A 62 -2.62 6.36 -2.67
CA PHE A 62 -2.67 5.26 -1.72
C PHE A 62 -2.67 5.81 -0.31
N GLU A 63 -3.18 5.00 0.61
CA GLU A 63 -3.21 5.28 2.02
C GLU A 63 -3.03 3.98 2.79
N TRP A 64 -2.36 4.06 3.91
CA TRP A 64 -2.15 2.92 4.78
C TRP A 64 -2.20 3.31 6.24
N TRP A 65 -2.80 2.47 7.04
CA TRP A 65 -2.73 2.49 8.49
C TRP A 65 -1.82 1.35 8.91
N TYR A 66 -0.84 1.65 9.71
CA TYR A 66 0.29 0.78 9.95
C TYR A 66 0.56 0.69 11.45
N PHE A 67 0.89 -0.51 11.90
CA PHE A 67 1.32 -0.80 13.26
C PHE A 67 2.50 -1.76 13.23
N ASP A 68 3.51 -1.48 14.03
CA ASP A 68 4.62 -2.38 14.30
C ASP A 68 4.85 -2.54 15.80
N ALA A 69 5.37 -3.70 16.17
CA ALA A 69 5.74 -3.98 17.54
C ALA A 69 6.94 -4.94 17.58
N LYS A 70 7.85 -4.67 18.50
CA LYS A 70 8.85 -5.62 18.96
C LYS A 70 8.37 -6.21 20.27
N LEU A 71 8.22 -7.53 20.32
CA LEU A 71 7.74 -8.25 21.49
C LEU A 71 8.88 -8.60 22.44
N ASP A 72 8.54 -8.93 23.69
CA ASP A 72 9.54 -9.22 24.75
C ASP A 72 10.40 -10.45 24.47
N ASP A 73 9.87 -11.40 23.67
CA ASP A 73 10.59 -12.58 23.21
C ASP A 73 11.57 -12.29 22.06
N GLY A 74 11.61 -11.04 21.59
CA GLY A 74 12.44 -10.60 20.47
C GLY A 74 11.80 -10.74 19.10
N SER A 75 10.60 -11.29 19.00
CA SER A 75 9.84 -11.32 17.74
C SER A 75 9.39 -9.91 17.32
N VAL A 76 9.14 -9.75 16.01
CA VAL A 76 8.68 -8.49 15.41
C VAL A 76 7.41 -8.74 14.63
N LEU A 77 6.42 -7.90 14.86
CA LEU A 77 5.15 -7.90 14.16
C LEU A 77 4.99 -6.59 13.41
N VAL A 78 4.57 -6.67 12.13
CA VAL A 78 4.13 -5.52 11.34
C VAL A 78 2.80 -5.85 10.70
N THR A 79 1.81 -5.00 10.86
CA THR A 79 0.53 -5.12 10.16
C THR A 79 0.14 -3.79 9.55
N TYR A 80 -0.55 -3.85 8.43
CA TYR A 80 -1.02 -2.66 7.71
C TYR A 80 -2.31 -2.94 6.96
N PHE A 81 -3.15 -1.92 6.93
CA PHE A 81 -4.38 -1.83 6.15
C PHE A 81 -4.12 -0.89 5.00
N TRP A 82 -4.26 -1.37 3.76
CA TRP A 82 -3.97 -0.60 2.56
C TRP A 82 -5.22 -0.30 1.78
N LYS A 83 -5.34 0.96 1.36
CA LYS A 83 -6.22 1.42 0.28
C LYS A 83 -5.33 1.97 -0.84
N VAL A 84 -5.42 1.40 -2.02
CA VAL A 84 -4.64 1.82 -3.19
C VAL A 84 -5.59 2.06 -4.35
N HIS A 85 -5.49 3.19 -5.00
CA HIS A 85 -6.25 3.51 -6.20
C HIS A 85 -5.35 3.56 -7.42
N PHE A 86 -5.48 2.55 -8.31
CA PHE A 86 -4.73 2.48 -9.58
C PHE A 86 -5.67 2.32 -10.78
N ILE A 87 -6.33 1.18 -10.94
CA ILE A 87 -7.40 0.90 -11.92
C ILE A 87 -8.70 0.63 -11.13
N GLY A 88 -9.01 1.51 -10.15
CA GLY A 88 -10.03 1.30 -9.14
C GLY A 88 -9.41 0.97 -7.79
N ASP A 89 -10.25 1.03 -6.77
CA ASP A 89 -9.81 0.83 -5.39
C ASP A 89 -9.44 -0.63 -5.14
N GLN A 90 -8.28 -0.83 -4.55
CA GLN A 90 -7.78 -2.10 -4.04
C GLN A 90 -7.64 -1.99 -2.52
N TYR A 91 -8.10 -2.98 -1.81
CA TYR A 91 -8.07 -3.03 -0.35
C TYR A 91 -7.45 -4.32 0.12
N PHE A 92 -6.47 -4.24 1.00
CA PHE A 92 -5.85 -5.44 1.57
C PHE A 92 -5.25 -5.19 2.95
N ILE A 93 -5.15 -6.25 3.73
CA ILE A 93 -4.40 -6.28 4.99
C ILE A 93 -3.15 -7.12 4.74
N GLY A 94 -2.00 -6.57 5.11
CA GLY A 94 -0.73 -7.28 5.15
C GLY A 94 -0.31 -7.54 6.59
N PHE A 95 0.34 -8.67 6.79
CA PHE A 95 0.86 -9.11 8.06
C PHE A 95 2.24 -9.71 7.85
N ASN A 96 3.24 -9.14 8.51
CA ASN A 96 4.60 -9.64 8.59
C ASN A 96 4.91 -10.01 10.04
N TYR A 97 5.46 -11.17 10.23
CA TYR A 97 5.92 -11.62 11.54
C TYR A 97 7.30 -12.26 11.37
N ARG A 98 8.22 -11.86 12.23
CA ARG A 98 9.52 -12.52 12.38
C ARG A 98 9.60 -13.11 13.78
N ASP A 99 9.84 -14.40 13.86
CA ASP A 99 10.04 -15.08 15.14
C ASP A 99 11.41 -14.74 15.78
N PRO A 100 11.65 -15.14 17.06
CA PRO A 100 12.92 -14.91 17.73
C PRO A 100 14.11 -15.60 17.05
N GLU A 101 13.87 -16.70 16.33
CA GLU A 101 14.86 -17.47 15.59
C GLU A 101 15.20 -16.82 14.23
N GLY A 102 14.48 -15.76 13.82
CA GLY A 102 14.69 -15.02 12.59
C GLY A 102 13.93 -15.56 11.38
N ASN A 103 12.98 -16.47 11.56
CA ASN A 103 12.13 -16.94 10.46
C ASN A 103 11.04 -15.90 10.16
N ASP A 104 10.86 -15.61 8.86
CA ASP A 104 9.87 -14.65 8.39
C ASP A 104 8.58 -15.36 7.95
N PHE A 105 7.46 -14.79 8.39
CA PHE A 105 6.12 -15.16 7.96
C PHE A 105 5.41 -13.96 7.36
N PHE A 106 4.84 -14.13 6.16
CA PHE A 106 4.10 -13.09 5.46
C PHE A 106 2.73 -13.59 5.05
N LYS A 107 1.69 -12.77 5.25
CA LYS A 107 0.34 -13.03 4.78
C LYS A 107 -0.32 -11.77 4.24
N LEU A 108 -1.02 -11.92 3.12
CA LEU A 108 -1.81 -10.87 2.50
C LEU A 108 -3.24 -11.35 2.31
N LYS A 109 -4.23 -10.50 2.64
CA LYS A 109 -5.65 -10.76 2.42
C LYS A 109 -6.29 -9.58 1.71
N TYR A 110 -6.95 -9.84 0.59
CA TYR A 110 -7.69 -8.85 -0.19
C TYR A 110 -9.16 -8.79 0.22
N PHE A 111 -9.76 -7.60 0.04
CA PHE A 111 -11.15 -7.31 0.39
C PHE A 111 -11.86 -6.60 -0.75
N LYS A 112 -13.18 -6.79 -0.83
CA LYS A 112 -14.03 -6.05 -1.77
C LYS A 112 -14.46 -4.72 -1.15
N SER A 113 -14.77 -3.72 -1.97
CA SER A 113 -15.22 -2.40 -1.52
C SER A 113 -16.36 -2.46 -0.49
N LYS A 114 -17.33 -3.37 -0.66
CA LYS A 114 -18.44 -3.55 0.28
C LYS A 114 -18.05 -4.10 1.66
N GLN A 115 -16.82 -4.57 1.83
CA GLN A 115 -16.30 -5.16 3.07
C GLN A 115 -15.43 -4.18 3.86
N VAL A 116 -15.27 -2.96 3.36
CA VAL A 116 -14.39 -1.96 3.97
C VAL A 116 -15.15 -0.69 4.32
N SER A 117 -14.73 -0.03 5.37
CA SER A 117 -15.21 1.30 5.73
C SER A 117 -14.12 2.11 6.44
N PHE A 118 -14.20 3.42 6.31
CA PHE A 118 -13.23 4.38 6.83
C PHE A 118 -13.98 5.57 7.41
N LEU A 119 -13.44 6.17 8.46
CA LEU A 119 -13.82 7.51 8.90
C LEU A 119 -12.82 8.54 8.37
N THR A 120 -13.27 9.76 8.16
CA THR A 120 -12.46 10.90 7.71
C THR A 120 -12.03 11.81 8.85
N ASP A 121 -12.66 11.69 9.99
CA ASP A 121 -12.49 12.52 11.17
C ASP A 121 -11.69 11.85 12.30
N SER A 122 -11.35 10.57 12.10
CA SER A 122 -10.60 9.79 13.09
C SER A 122 -10.06 8.50 12.48
N CYS A 123 -9.08 7.89 13.14
CA CYS A 123 -8.57 6.57 12.78
C CYS A 123 -9.59 5.47 13.17
N ASP A 124 -10.49 5.14 12.28
CA ASP A 124 -11.36 3.96 12.36
C ASP A 124 -11.49 3.32 10.98
N VAL A 125 -10.68 2.30 10.76
CA VAL A 125 -10.58 1.54 9.51
C VAL A 125 -11.07 0.13 9.75
N ARG A 126 -11.99 -0.36 8.93
CA ARG A 126 -12.62 -1.68 9.09
C ARG A 126 -12.59 -2.46 7.80
N TYR A 127 -12.08 -3.67 7.85
CA TYR A 127 -12.00 -4.63 6.74
C TYR A 127 -12.57 -5.98 7.18
N ASP A 128 -13.88 -6.19 6.92
CA ASP A 128 -14.58 -7.48 7.18
C ASP A 128 -14.28 -8.05 8.58
N GLY A 129 -14.61 -7.29 9.64
CA GLY A 129 -14.40 -7.67 11.04
C GLY A 129 -12.99 -7.42 11.59
N ASN A 130 -12.02 -7.09 10.74
CA ASN A 130 -10.73 -6.60 11.20
C ASN A 130 -10.81 -5.07 11.35
N THR A 131 -10.30 -4.55 12.46
CA THR A 131 -10.39 -3.11 12.76
C THR A 131 -9.03 -2.57 13.12
N PHE A 132 -8.70 -1.41 12.55
CA PHE A 132 -7.57 -0.59 12.97
C PHE A 132 -8.13 0.70 13.56
N ARG A 133 -7.83 0.96 14.83
CA ARG A 133 -8.25 2.17 15.55
C ARG A 133 -7.10 2.70 16.34
N GLY A 134 -6.97 4.01 16.34
CA GLY A 134 -5.94 4.69 17.09
C GLY A 134 -6.36 6.08 17.52
N ASN A 135 -5.66 6.58 18.52
CA ASN A 135 -5.70 7.96 18.94
C ASN A 135 -4.29 8.34 19.39
N LEU A 136 -3.63 9.18 18.62
CA LEU A 136 -2.26 9.63 18.90
C LEU A 136 -2.14 10.55 20.13
N GLU A 137 -3.25 11.02 20.70
CA GLU A 137 -3.26 11.80 21.93
C GLU A 137 -2.95 10.94 23.18
N ASN A 138 -3.06 9.61 23.10
CA ASN A 138 -2.93 8.69 24.22
C ASN A 138 -1.95 7.55 23.87
N TYR A 139 -0.69 7.87 23.73
CA TYR A 139 0.43 6.92 23.65
C TYR A 139 0.84 6.46 25.05
#